data_b1d3bef57075b27c216f8fd121e2ae2b
#
_entry.id   b1d3bef57075b27c216f8fd121e2ae2b
#
_cell.length_a   1.000
_cell.length_b   1.000
_cell.length_c   1.000
_cell.angle_alpha   90.00
_cell.angle_beta   90.00
_cell.angle_gamma   90.00
#
_symmetry.space_group_name_H-M   'P 1'
#
loop_
_entity.id
_entity.type
_entity.pdbx_description
1 polymer ?
#
loop_
_entity_poly.entity_id
_entity_poly.type
_entity_poly.pdbx_seq_one_letter_code
_entity_poly.pdbx_strand_id
1 'polypeptide(L)'
;MEIETWPIDKVIPYDTNPRVCPEKAVAKVAESLRTYGWRQPIVVDTEGVIIAGHTRRKAAELLGLKTVPVHVAHDMDPDDVRAYRIADNRVAEETRGDKDL
;
A
#
# COMPACT_ATOMS: atom_id res chain seq x y z
N MET A 1 8.73 -1.31 15.09
CA MET A 1 8.66 -1.18 13.61
C MET A 1 9.33 0.11 13.20
N GLU A 2 10.32 -0.01 12.33
CA GLU A 2 11.01 1.18 11.83
C GLU A 2 10.31 1.70 10.60
N ILE A 3 10.18 3.01 10.53
CA ILE A 3 9.54 3.66 9.38
C ILE A 3 10.53 4.65 8.79
N GLU A 4 10.75 4.52 7.49
CA GLU A 4 11.64 5.39 6.75
C GLU A 4 10.82 6.28 5.83
N THR A 5 11.38 7.42 5.47
CA THR A 5 10.75 8.29 4.48
C THR A 5 11.46 8.09 3.15
N TRP A 6 10.72 7.65 2.15
CA TRP A 6 11.27 7.37 0.83
C TRP A 6 10.67 8.28 -0.22
N PRO A 7 11.43 8.62 -1.26
CA PRO A 7 10.83 9.22 -2.46
C PRO A 7 9.80 8.24 -3.01
N ILE A 8 8.65 8.76 -3.42
CA ILE A 8 7.57 7.90 -3.92
C ILE A 8 8.02 7.07 -5.12
N ASP A 9 8.95 7.60 -5.92
CA ASP A 9 9.46 6.90 -7.10
C ASP A 9 10.26 5.64 -6.76
N LYS A 10 10.75 5.53 -5.54
CA LYS A 10 11.50 4.36 -5.11
C LYS A 10 10.60 3.23 -4.63
N VAL A 11 9.32 3.51 -4.43
CA VAL A 11 8.36 2.50 -4.02
C VAL A 11 7.82 1.85 -5.27
N ILE A 12 8.12 0.56 -5.47
CA ILE A 12 7.82 -0.15 -6.71
C ILE A 12 6.51 -0.93 -6.55
N PRO A 13 5.49 -0.62 -7.35
CA PRO A 13 4.26 -1.40 -7.30
C PRO A 13 4.49 -2.84 -7.72
N TYR A 14 3.82 -3.76 -7.05
CA TYR A 14 3.86 -5.17 -7.43
C TYR A 14 2.84 -5.37 -8.55
N ASP A 15 3.30 -5.61 -9.77
CA ASP A 15 2.43 -5.59 -10.93
C ASP A 15 2.22 -6.93 -11.61
N THR A 16 2.73 -8.01 -11.07
CA THR A 16 2.51 -9.33 -11.66
C THR A 16 1.07 -9.79 -11.48
N ASN A 17 0.33 -9.11 -10.65
CA ASN A 17 -1.07 -9.40 -10.41
C ASN A 17 -1.85 -8.15 -10.77
N PRO A 18 -2.75 -8.19 -11.77
CA PRO A 18 -3.51 -7.02 -12.16
C PRO A 18 -4.46 -6.63 -11.04
N ARG A 19 -3.97 -5.84 -10.15
CA ARG A 19 -4.71 -5.41 -9.00
C ARG A 19 -5.56 -4.22 -9.34
N VAL A 20 -6.84 -4.31 -9.04
CA VAL A 20 -7.75 -3.20 -9.26
C VAL A 20 -7.76 -2.31 -8.04
N CYS A 21 -7.40 -1.04 -8.24
CA CYS A 21 -7.54 -0.03 -7.19
C CYS A 21 -8.64 0.92 -7.65
N PRO A 22 -9.89 0.68 -7.23
CA PRO A 22 -11.00 1.52 -7.66
C PRO A 22 -10.78 2.98 -7.27
N GLU A 23 -11.15 3.88 -8.16
CA GLU A 23 -10.97 5.30 -7.91
C GLU A 23 -11.63 5.75 -6.61
N LYS A 24 -12.78 5.18 -6.28
CA LYS A 24 -13.46 5.52 -5.03
C LYS A 24 -12.63 5.16 -3.80
N ALA A 25 -11.96 4.01 -3.84
CA ALA A 25 -11.12 3.59 -2.73
C ALA A 25 -9.90 4.50 -2.60
N VAL A 26 -9.29 4.85 -3.74
CA VAL A 26 -8.15 5.75 -3.74
C VAL A 26 -8.56 7.12 -3.20
N ALA A 27 -9.71 7.62 -3.63
CA ALA A 27 -10.19 8.92 -3.17
C ALA A 27 -10.45 8.93 -1.67
N LYS A 28 -11.01 7.85 -1.12
CA LYS A 28 -11.26 7.75 0.31
C LYS A 28 -9.96 7.73 1.11
N VAL A 29 -8.99 6.98 0.64
CA VAL A 29 -7.70 6.93 1.30
C VAL A 29 -6.99 8.29 1.22
N ALA A 30 -7.07 8.95 0.07
CA ALA A 30 -6.49 10.28 -0.09
C ALA A 30 -7.13 11.26 0.88
N GLU A 31 -8.44 11.22 1.03
CA GLU A 31 -9.15 12.09 1.97
C GLU A 31 -8.69 11.82 3.39
N SER A 32 -8.55 10.55 3.74
CA SER A 32 -8.08 10.16 5.07
C SER A 32 -6.65 10.65 5.32
N LEU A 33 -5.78 10.51 4.34
CA LEU A 33 -4.40 10.98 4.47
C LEU A 33 -4.35 12.49 4.64
N ARG A 34 -5.21 13.21 3.93
CA ARG A 34 -5.24 14.66 4.03
C ARG A 34 -5.78 15.12 5.39
N THR A 35 -6.78 14.41 5.91
CA THR A 35 -7.44 14.80 7.15
C THR A 35 -6.66 14.37 8.38
N TYR A 36 -6.18 13.14 8.40
CA TYR A 36 -5.59 12.53 9.59
C TYR A 36 -4.08 12.29 9.48
N GLY A 37 -3.51 12.47 8.30
CA GLY A 37 -2.11 12.18 8.06
C GLY A 37 -1.87 10.68 7.91
N TRP A 38 -0.60 10.32 7.81
CA TRP A 38 -0.20 8.92 7.67
C TRP A 38 -0.31 8.21 9.01
N ARG A 39 -1.09 7.15 9.06
CA ARG A 39 -1.24 6.32 10.26
C ARG A 39 -0.64 4.94 10.08
N GLN A 40 -0.46 4.50 8.85
CA GLN A 40 0.17 3.24 8.53
C GLN A 40 1.13 3.45 7.37
N PRO A 41 2.32 2.87 7.42
CA PRO A 41 3.27 3.02 6.32
C PRO A 41 2.91 2.09 5.17
N ILE A 42 3.53 2.34 4.03
CA ILE A 42 3.52 1.38 2.93
C ILE A 42 4.56 0.33 3.29
N VAL A 43 4.21 -0.95 3.19
CA VAL A 43 5.13 -2.04 3.50
C VAL A 43 5.74 -2.56 2.22
N VAL A 44 7.07 -2.60 2.16
CA VAL A 44 7.80 -3.08 0.98
C VAL A 44 8.75 -4.21 1.39
N ASP A 45 9.15 -5.01 0.41
CA ASP A 45 10.19 -6.01 0.64
C ASP A 45 11.57 -5.37 0.58
N THR A 46 12.63 -6.18 0.69
CA THR A 46 13.99 -5.65 0.73
C THR A 46 14.44 -5.05 -0.60
N GLU A 47 13.68 -5.27 -1.66
CA GLU A 47 13.97 -4.68 -2.97
C GLU A 47 13.11 -3.46 -3.26
N GLY A 48 12.26 -3.07 -2.31
CA GLY A 48 11.43 -1.89 -2.46
C GLY A 48 10.09 -2.15 -3.14
N VAL A 49 9.73 -3.42 -3.36
CA VAL A 49 8.47 -3.76 -4.00
C VAL A 49 7.37 -3.84 -2.96
N ILE A 50 6.23 -3.26 -3.26
CA ILE A 50 5.12 -3.17 -2.30
C ILE A 50 4.61 -4.55 -1.93
N ILE A 51 4.49 -4.78 -0.62
CA ILE A 51 3.78 -5.94 -0.09
C ILE A 51 2.36 -5.53 0.27
N ALA A 52 2.21 -4.40 0.92
CA ALA A 52 0.90 -3.87 1.33
C ALA A 52 0.91 -2.36 1.19
N GLY A 53 -0.20 -1.79 0.75
CA GLY A 53 -0.35 -0.34 0.65
C GLY A 53 -0.40 0.21 -0.76
N HIS A 54 -0.79 -0.58 -1.75
CA HIS A 54 -0.93 -0.10 -3.13
C HIS A 54 -1.90 1.07 -3.23
N THR A 55 -3.02 0.99 -2.53
CA THR A 55 -4.01 2.06 -2.55
C THR A 55 -3.46 3.33 -1.91
N ARG A 56 -2.68 3.18 -0.84
CA ARG A 56 -2.04 4.33 -0.19
C ARG A 56 -1.04 5.01 -1.11
N ARG A 57 -0.30 4.22 -1.87
CA ARG A 57 0.64 4.80 -2.83
C ARG A 57 -0.08 5.58 -3.91
N LYS A 58 -1.18 5.02 -4.44
CA LYS A 58 -1.96 5.72 -5.44
C LYS A 58 -2.60 6.99 -4.87
N ALA A 59 -3.06 6.93 -3.63
CA ALA A 59 -3.62 8.10 -2.97
C ALA A 59 -2.56 9.18 -2.79
N ALA A 60 -1.35 8.79 -2.44
CA ALA A 60 -0.24 9.74 -2.30
C ALA A 60 0.07 10.40 -3.65
N GLU A 61 0.04 9.63 -4.73
CA GLU A 61 0.22 10.21 -6.07
C GLU A 61 -0.88 11.22 -6.38
N LEU A 62 -2.12 10.87 -6.05
CA LEU A 62 -3.25 11.77 -6.29
C LEU A 62 -3.10 13.09 -5.55
N LEU A 63 -2.54 13.03 -4.34
CA LEU A 63 -2.31 14.21 -3.52
C LEU A 63 -1.05 14.98 -3.93
N GLY A 64 -0.28 14.45 -4.85
CA GLY A 64 0.96 15.10 -5.28
C GLY A 64 2.09 15.01 -4.28
N LEU A 65 2.06 14.03 -3.41
CA LEU A 65 3.12 13.86 -2.42
C LEU A 65 4.38 13.32 -3.08
N LYS A 66 5.53 13.84 -2.66
CA LYS A 66 6.80 13.42 -3.24
C LYS A 66 7.50 12.35 -2.41
N THR A 67 7.15 12.25 -1.14
CA THR A 67 7.72 11.25 -0.24
C THR A 67 6.61 10.55 0.50
N VAL A 68 6.88 9.32 0.92
CA VAL A 68 5.91 8.50 1.64
C VAL A 68 6.61 7.74 2.77
N PRO A 69 5.91 7.42 3.85
CA PRO A 69 6.47 6.59 4.91
C PRO A 69 6.47 5.13 4.49
N VAL A 70 7.56 4.45 4.71
CA VAL A 70 7.79 3.09 4.26
C VAL A 70 8.35 2.26 5.40
N HIS A 71 7.85 1.03 5.53
CA HIS A 71 8.43 0.03 6.39
C HIS A 71 9.00 -1.08 5.52
N VAL A 72 10.29 -1.37 5.67
CA VAL A 72 10.93 -2.45 4.92
C VAL A 72 10.85 -3.71 5.76
N ALA A 73 10.26 -4.76 5.19
CA ALA A 73 10.06 -6.03 5.89
C ALA A 73 11.31 -6.90 5.80
N HIS A 74 12.32 -6.56 6.60
CA HIS A 74 13.59 -7.31 6.61
C HIS A 74 13.46 -8.67 7.28
N ASP A 75 12.47 -8.82 8.15
CA ASP A 75 12.32 -9.99 8.99
C ASP A 75 11.43 -11.07 8.39
N MET A 76 11.03 -10.90 7.13
CA MET A 76 10.15 -11.86 6.47
C MET A 76 10.93 -12.58 5.37
N ASP A 77 10.79 -13.91 5.31
CA ASP A 77 11.38 -14.66 4.23
C ASP A 77 10.50 -14.56 2.97
N PRO A 78 10.99 -15.02 1.80
CA PRO A 78 10.22 -14.88 0.56
C PRO A 78 8.85 -15.54 0.59
N ASP A 79 8.69 -16.64 1.31
CA ASP A 79 7.40 -17.32 1.40
C ASP A 79 6.42 -16.49 2.24
N ASP A 80 6.91 -15.91 3.32
CA ASP A 80 6.09 -15.04 4.17
C ASP A 80 5.67 -13.78 3.41
N VAL A 81 6.58 -13.22 2.64
CA VAL A 81 6.28 -12.04 1.84
C VAL A 81 5.16 -12.36 0.85
N ARG A 82 5.26 -13.51 0.19
CA ARG A 82 4.23 -13.93 -0.77
C ARG A 82 2.89 -14.13 -0.09
N ALA A 83 2.89 -14.79 1.06
CA ALA A 83 1.67 -15.05 1.80
C ALA A 83 1.02 -13.75 2.28
N TYR A 84 1.81 -12.82 2.77
CA TYR A 84 1.30 -11.53 3.24
C TYR A 84 0.70 -10.73 2.09
N ARG A 85 1.37 -10.75 0.93
CA ARG A 85 0.88 -10.06 -0.26
C ARG A 85 -0.48 -10.60 -0.68
N ILE A 86 -0.66 -11.91 -0.64
CA ILE A 86 -1.93 -12.53 -0.96
C ILE A 86 -2.99 -12.16 0.06
N ALA A 87 -2.65 -12.19 1.34
CA ALA A 87 -3.58 -11.86 2.41
C ALA A 87 -4.06 -10.41 2.28
N ASP A 88 -3.15 -9.49 1.96
CA ASP A 88 -3.51 -8.09 1.79
C ASP A 88 -4.48 -7.90 0.64
N ASN A 89 -4.27 -8.58 -0.48
CA ASN A 89 -5.18 -8.54 -1.62
C ASN A 89 -6.56 -9.07 -1.24
N ARG A 90 -6.59 -10.15 -0.50
CA ARG A 90 -7.85 -10.78 -0.09
C ARG A 90 -8.68 -9.85 0.79
N VAL A 91 -8.03 -9.23 1.75
CA VAL A 91 -8.72 -8.29 2.64
C VAL A 91 -9.31 -7.13 1.84
N ALA A 92 -8.57 -6.61 0.87
CA ALA A 92 -9.05 -5.53 0.04
C ALA A 92 -10.29 -5.96 -0.77
N GLU A 93 -10.26 -7.17 -1.31
CA GLU A 93 -11.40 -7.69 -2.07
C GLU A 93 -12.62 -7.90 -1.20
N GLU A 94 -12.43 -8.46 -0.01
CA GLU A 94 -13.53 -8.68 0.92
C GLU A 94 -14.15 -7.36 1.35
N THR A 95 -13.33 -6.36 1.60
CA THR A 95 -13.83 -5.04 1.98
C THR A 95 -14.68 -4.44 0.88
N ARG A 96 -14.27 -4.62 -0.38
CA ARG A 96 -15.07 -4.13 -1.49
C ARG A 96 -16.42 -4.85 -1.57
N GLY A 97 -16.42 -6.14 -1.35
CA GLY A 97 -17.65 -6.91 -1.35
C GLY A 97 -18.61 -6.45 -0.29
N ASP A 98 -18.09 -6.17 0.88
CA ASP A 98 -18.91 -5.75 2.01
C ASP A 98 -19.64 -4.45 1.75
N LYS A 99 -19.08 -3.59 0.94
CA LYS A 99 -19.71 -2.30 0.65
C LYS A 99 -20.98 -2.42 -0.13
N ASP A 100 -21.17 -3.51 -0.79
CA ASP A 100 -22.36 -3.72 -1.61
C ASP A 100 -23.56 -4.21 -0.80
N LEU A 101 -23.35 -4.46 0.46
CA LEU A 101 -24.40 -4.96 1.34
C LEU A 101 -25.33 -3.87 1.83
#